data_b14f3b23303225352d2158b0a73134b4
#
_entry.id   b14f3b23303225352d2158b0a73134b4
#
_cell.length_a   1.000
_cell.length_b   1.000
_cell.length_c   1.000
_cell.angle_alpha   90.00
_cell.angle_beta   90.00
_cell.angle_gamma   90.00
#
_symmetry.space_group_name_H-M   'P 1'
#
loop_
_entity.id
_entity.type
_entity.pdbx_description
1 polymer ?
#
loop_
_entity_poly.entity_id
_entity_poly.type
_entity_poly.pdbx_seq_one_letter_code
_entity_poly.pdbx_strand_id
1 'polypeptide(L)'
;MNEVVYNIPACRIGAYQGHPLIARSSDPSEWIRCLSDDTLDHVVYLQLLSISADLDPLMHWGEGVPLELVVQDPTAEFPLLYDCTNLLDRHPVRVSIPLTPGFGQAVKLAVSLQFGVQLRVTQPDSLPVDELRNILHFYLHHSTASQPIDFFHSLFFAFHDEEPMTLWEIQEEDPACFRFVDDQGREHLPGRLARMDFAGDKALFIEEFKKVVRAPESECSDCAFFQNCAGYFKWPNPHYRCDGIKSLLRMLRDAASELRSDLERYDKQNAGD
;
A
#
# COMPACT_ATOMS: atom_id res chain seq x y z
N MET A 1 -9.12 12.64 15.42
CA MET A 1 -8.57 11.28 15.58
C MET A 1 -9.02 10.51 14.34
N ASN A 2 -8.10 9.96 13.58
CA ASN A 2 -8.46 9.09 12.47
C ASN A 2 -9.09 7.81 13.04
N GLU A 3 -10.15 7.35 12.43
CA GLU A 3 -10.81 6.11 12.80
C GLU A 3 -9.92 4.92 12.44
N VAL A 4 -9.83 3.92 13.33
CA VAL A 4 -8.96 2.75 13.11
C VAL A 4 -9.61 1.81 12.11
N VAL A 5 -8.87 1.43 11.07
CA VAL A 5 -9.28 0.46 10.05
C VAL A 5 -8.91 -0.95 10.51
N TYR A 6 -9.86 -1.87 10.47
CA TYR A 6 -9.65 -3.26 10.86
C TYR A 6 -9.55 -4.16 9.62
N ASN A 7 -8.40 -4.81 9.44
CA ASN A 7 -8.25 -5.89 8.45
C ASN A 7 -8.65 -7.22 9.10
N ILE A 8 -9.80 -7.77 8.69
CA ILE A 8 -10.47 -8.88 9.35
C ILE A 8 -10.88 -9.99 8.37
N PRO A 9 -10.94 -11.26 8.81
CA PRO A 9 -11.58 -12.32 8.02
C PRO A 9 -13.06 -12.03 7.79
N ALA A 10 -13.58 -12.37 6.61
CA ALA A 10 -14.99 -12.15 6.26
C ALA A 10 -15.96 -12.69 7.31
N CYS A 11 -15.68 -13.85 7.88
CA CYS A 11 -16.53 -14.48 8.91
C CYS A 11 -16.56 -13.77 10.28
N ARG A 12 -15.69 -12.74 10.48
CA ARG A 12 -15.60 -11.99 11.75
C ARG A 12 -16.21 -10.60 11.69
N ILE A 13 -16.69 -10.16 10.54
CA ILE A 13 -17.22 -8.80 10.30
C ILE A 13 -18.28 -8.39 11.32
N GLY A 14 -19.18 -9.31 11.71
CA GLY A 14 -20.25 -9.01 12.66
C GLY A 14 -19.79 -8.51 14.03
N ALA A 15 -18.53 -8.76 14.42
CA ALA A 15 -17.97 -8.28 15.70
C ALA A 15 -17.37 -6.85 15.60
N TYR A 16 -17.26 -6.29 14.39
CA TYR A 16 -16.60 -4.98 14.15
C TYR A 16 -17.54 -3.99 13.44
N GLN A 17 -18.85 -4.12 13.65
CA GLN A 17 -19.84 -3.23 13.05
C GLN A 17 -19.60 -1.77 13.43
N GLY A 18 -19.73 -0.87 12.43
CA GLY A 18 -19.57 0.56 12.63
C GLY A 18 -18.12 1.05 12.59
N HIS A 19 -17.15 0.17 12.29
CA HIS A 19 -15.76 0.55 12.03
C HIS A 19 -15.43 0.43 10.56
N PRO A 20 -14.45 1.21 10.03
CA PRO A 20 -13.90 0.99 8.71
C PRO A 20 -13.21 -0.38 8.62
N LEU A 21 -13.53 -1.15 7.59
CA LEU A 21 -13.12 -2.54 7.46
C LEU A 21 -12.38 -2.82 6.15
N ILE A 22 -11.33 -3.62 6.25
CA ILE A 22 -10.75 -4.37 5.14
C ILE A 22 -11.19 -5.82 5.36
N ALA A 23 -12.12 -6.30 4.54
CA ALA A 23 -12.64 -7.65 4.68
C ALA A 23 -11.86 -8.62 3.80
N ARG A 24 -11.09 -9.54 4.41
CA ARG A 24 -10.27 -10.48 3.64
C ARG A 24 -10.88 -11.87 3.57
N SER A 25 -10.71 -12.51 2.41
CA SER A 25 -11.03 -13.93 2.19
C SER A 25 -10.19 -14.50 1.05
N SER A 26 -10.07 -15.84 1.01
CA SER A 26 -9.58 -16.59 -0.16
C SER A 26 -10.72 -17.07 -1.06
N ASP A 27 -11.97 -16.95 -0.62
CA ASP A 27 -13.17 -17.35 -1.35
C ASP A 27 -14.17 -16.18 -1.40
N PRO A 28 -14.43 -15.60 -2.59
CA PRO A 28 -15.40 -14.52 -2.74
C PRO A 28 -16.80 -14.81 -2.21
N SER A 29 -17.21 -16.09 -2.23
CA SER A 29 -18.52 -16.51 -1.73
C SER A 29 -18.69 -16.28 -0.21
N GLU A 30 -17.59 -16.17 0.54
CA GLU A 30 -17.65 -15.82 1.96
C GLU A 30 -18.15 -14.40 2.19
N TRP A 31 -17.74 -13.46 1.36
CA TRP A 31 -18.21 -12.07 1.46
C TRP A 31 -19.71 -11.99 1.25
N ILE A 32 -20.23 -12.67 0.21
CA ILE A 32 -21.67 -12.70 -0.11
C ILE A 32 -22.49 -13.27 1.04
N ARG A 33 -21.94 -14.24 1.78
CA ARG A 33 -22.62 -14.83 2.94
C ARG A 33 -22.54 -13.98 4.20
N CYS A 34 -21.47 -13.21 4.37
CA CYS A 34 -21.15 -12.54 5.63
C CYS A 34 -21.41 -11.03 5.63
N LEU A 35 -21.46 -10.38 4.45
CA LEU A 35 -21.66 -8.95 4.32
C LEU A 35 -23.11 -8.64 3.95
N SER A 36 -23.74 -7.74 4.70
CA SER A 36 -25.00 -7.09 4.33
C SER A 36 -24.73 -5.74 3.68
N ASP A 37 -25.73 -5.16 3.00
CA ASP A 37 -25.62 -3.85 2.38
C ASP A 37 -25.20 -2.77 3.37
N ASP A 38 -25.75 -2.76 4.59
CA ASP A 38 -25.36 -1.83 5.66
C ASP A 38 -23.89 -1.96 6.08
N THR A 39 -23.32 -3.16 5.94
CA THR A 39 -21.92 -3.42 6.28
C THR A 39 -20.98 -2.98 5.16
N LEU A 40 -21.43 -3.07 3.90
CA LEU A 40 -20.64 -2.64 2.73
C LEU A 40 -20.30 -1.16 2.79
N ASP A 41 -21.14 -0.31 3.38
CA ASP A 41 -20.88 1.11 3.56
C ASP A 41 -19.65 1.41 4.44
N HIS A 42 -19.23 0.45 5.25
CA HIS A 42 -18.04 0.55 6.10
C HIS A 42 -16.82 -0.15 5.52
N VAL A 43 -16.97 -0.86 4.39
CA VAL A 43 -15.86 -1.57 3.76
C VAL A 43 -15.00 -0.59 2.96
N VAL A 44 -13.74 -0.44 3.38
CA VAL A 44 -12.74 0.34 2.66
C VAL A 44 -12.38 -0.37 1.34
N TYR A 45 -12.13 -1.68 1.43
CA TYR A 45 -11.98 -2.58 0.28
C TYR A 45 -12.10 -4.05 0.71
N LEU A 46 -12.39 -4.91 -0.25
CA LEU A 46 -12.35 -6.36 -0.09
C LEU A 46 -10.97 -6.87 -0.52
N GLN A 47 -10.31 -7.68 0.32
CA GLN A 47 -8.98 -8.20 0.06
C GLN A 47 -9.04 -9.69 -0.29
N LEU A 48 -8.85 -10.03 -1.57
CA LEU A 48 -8.80 -11.40 -2.07
C LEU A 48 -7.39 -11.96 -1.93
N LEU A 49 -7.23 -12.96 -1.06
CA LEU A 49 -5.93 -13.56 -0.72
C LEU A 49 -5.44 -14.59 -1.74
N SER A 50 -6.26 -14.99 -2.71
CA SER A 50 -5.91 -15.93 -3.77
C SER A 50 -6.50 -15.47 -5.10
N ILE A 51 -5.65 -15.10 -6.04
CA ILE A 51 -6.08 -14.66 -7.39
C ILE A 51 -6.51 -15.83 -8.30
N SER A 52 -6.35 -17.08 -7.85
CA SER A 52 -6.85 -18.28 -8.53
C SER A 52 -8.24 -18.72 -8.05
N ALA A 53 -8.90 -17.91 -7.21
CA ALA A 53 -10.26 -18.17 -6.75
C ALA A 53 -11.28 -18.06 -7.91
N ASP A 54 -12.46 -18.64 -7.70
CA ASP A 54 -13.61 -18.39 -8.58
C ASP A 54 -14.11 -16.96 -8.38
N LEU A 55 -14.04 -16.15 -9.44
CA LEU A 55 -14.41 -14.73 -9.43
C LEU A 55 -15.85 -14.47 -9.91
N ASP A 56 -16.54 -15.47 -10.46
CA ASP A 56 -17.91 -15.33 -10.98
C ASP A 56 -18.90 -14.72 -9.96
N PRO A 57 -18.83 -15.06 -8.66
CA PRO A 57 -19.70 -14.45 -7.66
C PRO A 57 -19.60 -12.92 -7.61
N LEU A 58 -18.40 -12.33 -7.82
CA LEU A 58 -18.16 -10.88 -7.78
C LEU A 58 -18.72 -10.16 -9.02
N MET A 59 -18.91 -10.87 -10.12
CA MET A 59 -19.51 -10.29 -11.32
C MET A 59 -20.98 -9.90 -11.14
N HIS A 60 -21.62 -10.38 -10.06
CA HIS A 60 -23.03 -10.20 -9.80
C HIS A 60 -23.34 -9.61 -8.42
N TRP A 61 -22.31 -9.28 -7.62
CA TRP A 61 -22.47 -8.79 -6.26
C TRP A 61 -21.47 -7.69 -5.93
N GLY A 62 -21.86 -6.74 -5.09
CA GLY A 62 -20.98 -5.71 -4.52
C GLY A 62 -20.48 -4.69 -5.56
N GLU A 63 -21.27 -4.36 -6.59
CA GLU A 63 -20.86 -3.39 -7.62
C GLU A 63 -20.36 -2.08 -6.99
N GLY A 64 -19.21 -1.60 -7.46
CA GLY A 64 -18.58 -0.38 -6.96
C GLY A 64 -17.73 -0.56 -5.71
N VAL A 65 -17.81 -1.70 -5.01
CA VAL A 65 -16.95 -1.97 -3.85
C VAL A 65 -15.51 -2.17 -4.30
N PRO A 66 -14.52 -1.44 -3.73
CA PRO A 66 -13.12 -1.60 -4.12
C PRO A 66 -12.59 -3.00 -3.78
N LEU A 67 -11.79 -3.57 -4.69
CA LEU A 67 -11.15 -4.88 -4.53
C LEU A 67 -9.62 -4.74 -4.50
N GLU A 68 -8.97 -5.49 -3.63
CA GLU A 68 -7.53 -5.74 -3.66
C GLU A 68 -7.27 -7.22 -3.95
N LEU A 69 -6.59 -7.49 -5.06
CA LEU A 69 -6.11 -8.82 -5.44
C LEU A 69 -4.69 -9.01 -4.89
N VAL A 70 -4.49 -9.98 -4.00
CA VAL A 70 -3.18 -10.21 -3.38
C VAL A 70 -2.41 -11.26 -4.18
N VAL A 71 -1.33 -10.82 -4.84
CA VAL A 71 -0.35 -11.70 -5.47
C VAL A 71 0.63 -12.19 -4.40
N GLN A 72 0.80 -13.50 -4.27
CA GLN A 72 1.75 -14.10 -3.31
C GLN A 72 3.13 -14.30 -3.93
N ASP A 73 3.17 -14.84 -5.14
CA ASP A 73 4.39 -15.01 -5.93
C ASP A 73 4.25 -14.24 -7.26
N PRO A 74 4.87 -13.04 -7.38
CA PRO A 74 4.71 -12.22 -8.58
C PRO A 74 5.31 -12.86 -9.84
N THR A 75 6.19 -13.85 -9.72
CA THR A 75 6.78 -14.52 -10.88
C THR A 75 5.93 -15.68 -11.40
N ALA A 76 5.20 -16.33 -10.52
CA ALA A 76 4.35 -17.48 -10.86
C ALA A 76 2.90 -17.06 -11.16
N GLU A 77 2.38 -16.06 -10.43
CA GLU A 77 0.96 -15.73 -10.45
C GLU A 77 0.59 -14.59 -11.39
N PHE A 78 1.57 -13.77 -11.86
CA PHE A 78 1.22 -12.62 -12.69
C PHE A 78 0.38 -12.95 -13.94
N PRO A 79 0.52 -14.12 -14.61
CA PRO A 79 -0.32 -14.44 -15.77
C PRO A 79 -1.81 -14.59 -15.43
N LEU A 80 -2.14 -14.94 -14.17
CA LEU A 80 -3.53 -15.08 -13.71
C LEU A 80 -4.28 -13.74 -13.68
N LEU A 81 -3.57 -12.61 -13.71
CA LEU A 81 -4.18 -11.29 -13.79
C LEU A 81 -5.04 -11.09 -15.05
N TYR A 82 -4.77 -11.82 -16.13
CA TYR A 82 -5.62 -11.79 -17.32
C TYR A 82 -7.06 -12.26 -17.01
N ASP A 83 -7.21 -13.26 -16.18
CA ASP A 83 -8.50 -13.83 -15.82
C ASP A 83 -9.29 -12.91 -14.87
N CYS A 84 -8.61 -11.95 -14.23
CA CYS A 84 -9.21 -11.00 -13.31
C CYS A 84 -9.73 -9.72 -14.00
N THR A 85 -9.48 -9.53 -15.31
CA THR A 85 -9.79 -8.26 -16.00
C THR A 85 -11.27 -7.92 -16.02
N ASN A 86 -12.16 -8.91 -16.07
CA ASN A 86 -13.60 -8.71 -16.06
C ASN A 86 -14.10 -8.02 -14.77
N LEU A 87 -13.36 -8.10 -13.67
CA LEU A 87 -13.71 -7.40 -12.43
C LEU A 87 -13.71 -5.88 -12.58
N LEU A 88 -12.92 -5.34 -13.51
CA LEU A 88 -12.83 -3.89 -13.77
C LEU A 88 -14.15 -3.30 -14.31
N ASP A 89 -15.01 -4.11 -14.90
CA ASP A 89 -16.33 -3.68 -15.37
C ASP A 89 -17.29 -3.37 -14.21
N ARG A 90 -16.98 -3.86 -13.01
CA ARG A 90 -17.86 -3.79 -11.84
C ARG A 90 -17.22 -3.12 -10.63
N HIS A 91 -15.91 -3.20 -10.49
CA HIS A 91 -15.20 -2.81 -9.28
C HIS A 91 -13.98 -1.94 -9.58
N PRO A 92 -13.67 -0.96 -8.75
CA PRO A 92 -12.30 -0.43 -8.68
C PRO A 92 -11.36 -1.53 -8.18
N VAL A 93 -10.37 -1.93 -8.99
CA VAL A 93 -9.47 -3.04 -8.64
C VAL A 93 -8.04 -2.57 -8.54
N ARG A 94 -7.37 -2.92 -7.43
CA ARG A 94 -5.92 -2.81 -7.29
C ARG A 94 -5.30 -4.18 -7.07
N VAL A 95 -4.04 -4.34 -7.50
CA VAL A 95 -3.25 -5.56 -7.32
C VAL A 95 -2.15 -5.28 -6.30
N SER A 96 -2.14 -6.04 -5.22
CA SER A 96 -1.10 -5.97 -4.18
C SER A 96 0.04 -6.91 -4.53
N ILE A 97 1.24 -6.35 -4.78
CA ILE A 97 2.41 -7.08 -5.28
C ILE A 97 3.56 -6.94 -4.28
N PRO A 98 4.07 -8.07 -3.73
CA PRO A 98 5.23 -8.03 -2.84
C PRO A 98 6.50 -7.68 -3.60
N LEU A 99 7.36 -6.84 -2.99
CA LEU A 99 8.66 -6.45 -3.54
C LEU A 99 9.69 -7.58 -3.36
N THR A 100 9.50 -8.65 -4.11
CA THR A 100 10.43 -9.77 -4.26
C THR A 100 11.06 -9.76 -5.66
N PRO A 101 12.25 -10.36 -5.89
CA PRO A 101 12.85 -10.38 -7.21
C PRO A 101 11.88 -10.84 -8.30
N GLY A 102 11.82 -10.13 -9.44
CA GLY A 102 10.92 -10.41 -10.55
C GLY A 102 9.54 -9.73 -10.48
N PHE A 103 9.25 -8.96 -9.44
CA PHE A 103 7.96 -8.26 -9.28
C PHE A 103 7.66 -7.27 -10.42
N GLY A 104 8.68 -6.74 -11.08
CA GLY A 104 8.53 -5.71 -12.11
C GLY A 104 7.75 -6.15 -13.34
N GLN A 105 7.74 -7.45 -13.66
CA GLN A 105 6.90 -7.98 -14.74
C GLN A 105 5.42 -7.98 -14.34
N ALA A 106 5.12 -8.38 -13.12
CA ALA A 106 3.76 -8.36 -12.58
C ALA A 106 3.20 -6.93 -12.53
N VAL A 107 4.01 -5.95 -12.10
CA VAL A 107 3.62 -4.53 -12.09
C VAL A 107 3.31 -4.03 -13.50
N LYS A 108 4.19 -4.26 -14.47
CA LYS A 108 3.97 -3.80 -15.86
C LYS A 108 2.73 -4.43 -16.47
N LEU A 109 2.49 -5.72 -16.22
CA LEU A 109 1.29 -6.39 -16.68
C LEU A 109 0.04 -5.82 -16.02
N ALA A 110 0.01 -5.68 -14.69
CA ALA A 110 -1.12 -5.13 -13.94
C ALA A 110 -1.51 -3.74 -14.48
N VAL A 111 -0.53 -2.84 -14.65
CA VAL A 111 -0.75 -1.51 -15.23
C VAL A 111 -1.28 -1.59 -16.67
N SER A 112 -0.73 -2.48 -17.51
CA SER A 112 -1.20 -2.65 -18.90
C SER A 112 -2.63 -3.18 -18.98
N LEU A 113 -3.07 -3.95 -17.99
CA LEU A 113 -4.42 -4.44 -17.83
C LEU A 113 -5.36 -3.45 -17.11
N GLN A 114 -4.89 -2.23 -16.84
CA GLN A 114 -5.64 -1.14 -16.18
C GLN A 114 -5.93 -1.36 -14.70
N PHE A 115 -5.21 -2.22 -14.02
CA PHE A 115 -5.27 -2.34 -12.57
C PHE A 115 -4.43 -1.24 -11.90
N GLY A 116 -4.92 -0.66 -10.81
CA GLY A 116 -4.07 0.02 -9.85
C GLY A 116 -3.11 -0.99 -9.19
N VAL A 117 -1.94 -0.53 -8.73
CA VAL A 117 -0.95 -1.41 -8.09
C VAL A 117 -0.62 -0.90 -6.69
N GLN A 118 -0.58 -1.80 -5.72
CA GLN A 118 -0.03 -1.57 -4.39
C GLN A 118 1.28 -2.35 -4.25
N LEU A 119 2.41 -1.67 -4.11
CA LEU A 119 3.68 -2.33 -3.83
C LEU A 119 3.82 -2.60 -2.33
N ARG A 120 4.02 -3.86 -1.94
CA ARG A 120 4.19 -4.27 -0.54
C ARG A 120 5.67 -4.51 -0.23
N VAL A 121 6.20 -3.73 0.70
CA VAL A 121 7.55 -3.94 1.22
C VAL A 121 7.53 -5.14 2.18
N THR A 122 8.23 -6.22 1.83
CA THR A 122 8.28 -7.44 2.65
C THR A 122 9.40 -7.37 3.69
N GLN A 123 10.66 -7.36 3.25
CA GLN A 123 11.83 -7.29 4.11
C GLN A 123 12.84 -6.30 3.50
N PRO A 124 13.28 -5.26 4.24
CA PRO A 124 14.22 -4.27 3.71
C PRO A 124 15.54 -4.88 3.21
N ASP A 125 16.09 -5.87 3.91
CA ASP A 125 17.40 -6.48 3.59
C ASP A 125 17.39 -7.24 2.26
N SER A 126 16.22 -7.68 1.77
CA SER A 126 16.05 -8.40 0.49
C SER A 126 15.39 -7.55 -0.59
N LEU A 127 15.23 -6.24 -0.37
CA LEU A 127 14.53 -5.37 -1.29
C LEU A 127 15.30 -5.23 -2.62
N PRO A 128 14.68 -5.55 -3.78
CA PRO A 128 15.33 -5.45 -5.09
C PRO A 128 15.35 -3.98 -5.56
N VAL A 129 16.24 -3.17 -4.96
CA VAL A 129 16.29 -1.70 -5.15
C VAL A 129 16.49 -1.30 -6.61
N ASP A 130 17.29 -2.04 -7.37
CA ASP A 130 17.53 -1.70 -8.78
C ASP A 130 16.30 -1.97 -9.65
N GLU A 131 15.57 -3.05 -9.37
CA GLU A 131 14.30 -3.35 -10.03
C GLU A 131 13.25 -2.31 -9.65
N LEU A 132 13.18 -1.94 -8.36
CA LEU A 132 12.30 -0.89 -7.87
C LEU A 132 12.58 0.47 -8.54
N ARG A 133 13.85 0.80 -8.77
CA ARG A 133 14.26 2.01 -9.52
C ARG A 133 13.80 1.95 -10.98
N ASN A 134 13.89 0.79 -11.63
CA ASN A 134 13.43 0.60 -13.01
C ASN A 134 11.91 0.78 -13.12
N ILE A 135 11.14 0.29 -12.13
CA ILE A 135 9.69 0.48 -12.08
C ILE A 135 9.32 1.94 -11.76
N LEU A 136 10.07 2.61 -10.89
CA LEU A 136 9.89 4.06 -10.69
C LEU A 136 10.13 4.85 -11.98
N HIS A 137 11.19 4.54 -12.73
CA HIS A 137 11.44 5.18 -14.01
C HIS A 137 10.31 4.91 -15.02
N PHE A 138 9.80 3.69 -15.07
CA PHE A 138 8.63 3.34 -15.87
C PHE A 138 7.42 4.19 -15.46
N TYR A 139 7.12 4.28 -14.15
CA TYR A 139 6.00 5.06 -13.63
C TYR A 139 6.07 6.55 -13.99
N LEU A 140 7.25 7.16 -13.87
CA LEU A 140 7.42 8.61 -14.09
C LEU A 140 7.49 9.00 -15.58
N HIS A 141 7.95 8.11 -16.48
CA HIS A 141 8.31 8.52 -17.84
C HIS A 141 7.59 7.76 -18.95
N HIS A 142 6.86 6.68 -18.64
CA HIS A 142 6.15 5.94 -19.67
C HIS A 142 4.68 6.36 -19.72
N SER A 143 4.24 6.82 -20.91
CA SER A 143 2.83 7.21 -21.15
C SER A 143 1.82 6.08 -20.99
N THR A 144 2.29 4.82 -21.02
CA THR A 144 1.46 3.63 -20.76
C THR A 144 1.23 3.36 -19.30
N ALA A 145 1.97 4.03 -18.39
CA ALA A 145 1.75 3.94 -16.94
C ALA A 145 0.61 4.89 -16.53
N SER A 146 -0.62 4.53 -16.94
CA SER A 146 -1.83 5.34 -16.71
C SER A 146 -2.51 5.06 -15.35
N GLN A 147 -2.10 3.99 -14.68
CA GLN A 147 -2.67 3.58 -13.39
C GLN A 147 -1.72 3.92 -12.24
N PRO A 148 -2.24 4.25 -11.04
CA PRO A 148 -1.41 4.51 -9.88
C PRO A 148 -0.60 3.26 -9.50
N ILE A 149 0.70 3.45 -9.26
CA ILE A 149 1.55 2.48 -8.59
C ILE A 149 1.77 3.02 -7.18
N ASP A 150 0.95 2.57 -6.25
CA ASP A 150 1.00 3.02 -4.87
C ASP A 150 2.25 2.49 -4.15
N PHE A 151 2.76 3.21 -3.23
CA PHE A 151 4.09 3.42 -2.75
C PHE A 151 4.75 4.63 -3.47
N PHE A 152 4.82 4.65 -4.82
CA PHE A 152 5.33 5.82 -5.55
C PHE A 152 4.31 6.95 -5.60
N HIS A 153 3.05 6.61 -5.91
CA HIS A 153 1.97 7.58 -6.07
C HIS A 153 1.75 8.40 -4.79
N SER A 154 1.54 7.72 -3.67
CA SER A 154 1.34 8.38 -2.37
C SER A 154 2.57 9.18 -1.92
N LEU A 155 3.79 8.66 -2.11
CA LEU A 155 5.00 9.42 -1.79
C LEU A 155 5.21 10.62 -2.71
N PHE A 156 4.89 10.49 -4.00
CA PHE A 156 4.97 11.60 -4.95
C PHE A 156 4.07 12.75 -4.52
N PHE A 157 2.81 12.47 -4.17
CA PHE A 157 1.89 13.48 -3.68
C PHE A 157 2.29 14.03 -2.31
N ALA A 158 2.77 13.19 -1.39
CA ALA A 158 3.32 13.67 -0.12
C ALA A 158 4.48 14.67 -0.30
N PHE A 159 5.32 14.49 -1.34
CA PHE A 159 6.36 15.46 -1.69
C PHE A 159 5.82 16.66 -2.45
N HIS A 160 4.81 16.48 -3.32
CA HIS A 160 4.21 17.56 -4.09
C HIS A 160 3.43 18.52 -3.20
N ASP A 161 2.58 18.00 -2.32
CA ASP A 161 1.68 18.80 -1.48
C ASP A 161 2.32 19.20 -0.14
N GLU A 162 3.54 18.70 0.14
CA GLU A 162 4.26 18.88 1.40
C GLU A 162 3.48 18.34 2.61
N GLU A 163 2.62 17.35 2.37
CA GLU A 163 1.83 16.73 3.42
C GLU A 163 2.64 15.64 4.16
N PRO A 164 2.51 15.56 5.49
CA PRO A 164 3.26 14.60 6.30
C PRO A 164 2.60 13.22 6.28
N MET A 165 2.63 12.52 5.13
CA MET A 165 2.24 11.12 5.03
C MET A 165 3.46 10.21 5.21
N THR A 166 3.36 9.21 6.07
CA THR A 166 4.46 8.29 6.36
C THR A 166 4.38 6.99 5.56
N LEU A 167 5.52 6.33 5.36
CA LEU A 167 5.55 5.00 4.74
C LEU A 167 4.80 3.95 5.57
N TRP A 168 4.70 4.12 6.88
CA TRP A 168 3.89 3.24 7.73
C TRP A 168 2.40 3.32 7.37
N GLU A 169 1.89 4.53 7.11
CA GLU A 169 0.51 4.77 6.66
C GLU A 169 0.30 4.25 5.23
N ILE A 170 1.19 4.59 4.30
CA ILE A 170 1.12 4.16 2.89
C ILE A 170 1.10 2.62 2.77
N GLN A 171 1.83 1.93 3.63
CA GLN A 171 1.89 0.47 3.64
C GLN A 171 0.81 -0.18 4.52
N GLU A 172 -0.10 0.62 5.11
CA GLU A 172 -1.14 0.16 6.03
C GLU A 172 -0.57 -0.62 7.23
N GLU A 173 0.62 -0.21 7.68
CA GLU A 173 1.35 -0.82 8.79
C GLU A 173 1.45 0.09 10.02
N ASP A 174 0.84 1.30 10.00
CA ASP A 174 0.78 2.15 11.19
C ASP A 174 -0.23 1.61 12.22
N PRO A 175 0.22 1.16 13.40
CA PRO A 175 -0.72 0.65 14.39
C PRO A 175 -1.65 1.71 15.00
N ALA A 176 -1.43 2.99 14.79
CA ALA A 176 -2.38 4.04 15.18
C ALA A 176 -3.61 4.06 14.27
N CYS A 177 -3.46 3.62 13.01
CA CYS A 177 -4.48 3.68 11.98
C CYS A 177 -5.02 2.31 11.58
N PHE A 178 -4.24 1.24 11.73
CA PHE A 178 -4.58 -0.10 11.24
C PHE A 178 -4.46 -1.16 12.34
N ARG A 179 -5.36 -2.15 12.31
CA ARG A 179 -5.34 -3.36 13.14
C ARG A 179 -5.55 -4.58 12.26
N PHE A 180 -4.85 -5.65 12.58
CA PHE A 180 -5.06 -6.95 11.94
C PHE A 180 -5.74 -7.89 12.94
N VAL A 181 -6.80 -8.57 12.51
CA VAL A 181 -7.52 -9.54 13.32
C VAL A 181 -7.34 -10.92 12.71
N ASP A 182 -6.86 -11.88 13.50
CA ASP A 182 -6.67 -13.26 13.03
C ASP A 182 -8.01 -14.04 12.95
N ASP A 183 -7.94 -15.29 12.47
CA ASP A 183 -9.13 -16.14 12.32
C ASP A 183 -9.76 -16.54 13.67
N GLN A 184 -9.01 -16.40 14.76
CA GLN A 184 -9.50 -16.60 16.13
C GLN A 184 -10.16 -15.34 16.72
N GLY A 185 -10.09 -14.21 16.01
CA GLY A 185 -10.62 -12.92 16.45
C GLY A 185 -9.68 -12.15 17.38
N ARG A 186 -8.38 -12.51 17.42
CA ARG A 186 -7.38 -11.78 18.21
C ARG A 186 -6.78 -10.64 17.40
N GLU A 187 -6.66 -9.49 18.02
CA GLU A 187 -6.04 -8.33 17.39
C GLU A 187 -4.51 -8.39 17.45
N HIS A 188 -3.89 -8.21 16.32
CA HIS A 188 -2.45 -8.13 16.11
C HIS A 188 -2.06 -6.76 15.54
N LEU A 189 -0.77 -6.45 15.62
CA LEU A 189 -0.18 -5.37 14.85
C LEU A 189 -0.22 -5.70 13.34
N PRO A 190 -0.34 -4.69 12.45
CA PRO A 190 -0.44 -4.94 11.01
C PRO A 190 0.90 -5.30 10.38
N GLY A 191 0.83 -5.96 9.23
CA GLY A 191 1.96 -6.21 8.33
C GLY A 191 3.17 -6.86 8.99
N ARG A 192 4.35 -6.27 8.80
CA ARG A 192 5.63 -6.78 9.32
C ARG A 192 5.73 -6.74 10.86
N LEU A 193 4.85 -5.99 11.51
CA LEU A 193 4.80 -5.88 12.98
C LEU A 193 4.02 -7.04 13.63
N ALA A 194 3.30 -7.86 12.87
CA ALA A 194 2.37 -8.87 13.40
C ALA A 194 3.01 -9.91 14.34
N ARG A 195 4.32 -10.13 14.23
CA ARG A 195 5.06 -11.08 15.08
C ARG A 195 5.67 -10.45 16.33
N MET A 196 5.43 -9.15 16.53
CA MET A 196 6.02 -8.41 17.63
C MET A 196 5.16 -8.52 18.89
N ASP A 197 5.78 -8.90 19.98
CA ASP A 197 5.20 -8.77 21.32
C ASP A 197 5.59 -7.40 21.89
N PHE A 198 4.70 -6.42 21.76
CA PHE A 198 4.90 -5.07 22.25
C PHE A 198 4.08 -4.84 23.51
N ALA A 199 4.77 -4.68 24.64
CA ALA A 199 4.14 -4.54 25.95
C ALA A 199 3.53 -3.14 26.21
N GLY A 200 3.80 -2.17 25.33
CA GLY A 200 3.28 -0.79 25.41
C GLY A 200 1.96 -0.58 24.69
N ASP A 201 1.53 0.68 24.63
CA ASP A 201 0.41 1.08 23.78
C ASP A 201 0.79 0.92 22.31
N LYS A 202 0.11 0.01 21.64
CA LYS A 202 0.37 -0.33 20.23
C LYS A 202 0.28 0.89 19.31
N ALA A 203 -0.61 1.83 19.58
CA ALA A 203 -0.76 3.06 18.81
C ALA A 203 0.47 3.99 18.88
N LEU A 204 1.26 3.87 19.95
CA LEU A 204 2.46 4.70 20.12
C LEU A 204 3.74 4.06 19.58
N PHE A 205 3.66 2.84 19.03
CA PHE A 205 4.83 2.10 18.56
C PHE A 205 5.70 2.91 17.60
N ILE A 206 5.10 3.52 16.57
CA ILE A 206 5.85 4.27 15.56
C ILE A 206 6.55 5.47 16.18
N GLU A 207 5.89 6.19 17.08
CA GLU A 207 6.48 7.35 17.78
C GLU A 207 7.65 6.95 18.67
N GLU A 208 7.54 5.80 19.33
CA GLU A 208 8.63 5.26 20.15
C GLU A 208 9.80 4.76 19.30
N PHE A 209 9.50 4.08 18.20
CA PHE A 209 10.51 3.59 17.26
C PHE A 209 11.26 4.75 16.58
N LYS A 210 10.59 5.84 16.22
CA LYS A 210 11.21 7.07 15.70
C LYS A 210 12.30 7.59 16.64
N LYS A 211 12.07 7.58 17.95
CA LYS A 211 13.06 8.02 18.94
C LYS A 211 14.30 7.13 18.92
N VAL A 212 14.10 5.81 18.81
CA VAL A 212 15.21 4.83 18.77
C VAL A 212 16.07 5.02 17.51
N VAL A 213 15.44 5.12 16.34
CA VAL A 213 16.19 5.23 15.07
C VAL A 213 16.81 6.61 14.83
N ARG A 214 16.38 7.65 15.56
CA ARG A 214 16.97 8.99 15.54
C ARG A 214 18.04 9.21 16.62
N ALA A 215 18.54 8.15 17.22
CA ALA A 215 19.65 8.27 18.16
C ALA A 215 20.82 9.07 17.55
N PRO A 216 21.61 9.82 18.36
CA PRO A 216 22.79 10.53 17.87
C PRO A 216 23.68 9.62 17.03
N GLU A 217 24.25 10.16 15.95
CA GLU A 217 25.10 9.45 14.97
C GLU A 217 24.37 8.38 14.11
N SER A 218 23.05 8.23 14.25
CA SER A 218 22.31 7.36 13.37
C SER A 218 22.14 7.97 11.98
N GLU A 219 22.00 7.13 10.96
CA GLU A 219 21.74 7.55 9.58
C GLU A 219 20.41 8.34 9.44
N CYS A 220 19.50 8.18 10.41
CA CYS A 220 18.18 8.82 10.42
C CYS A 220 18.17 10.20 11.10
N SER A 221 19.19 10.56 11.89
CA SER A 221 19.21 11.83 12.65
C SER A 221 19.06 13.06 11.76
N ASP A 222 19.78 13.08 10.63
CA ASP A 222 19.82 14.20 9.67
C ASP A 222 19.25 13.79 8.29
N CYS A 223 18.43 12.76 8.23
CA CYS A 223 17.90 12.26 6.98
C CYS A 223 16.80 13.19 6.43
N ALA A 224 17.02 13.74 5.24
CA ALA A 224 16.09 14.64 4.56
C ALA A 224 14.72 14.01 4.21
N PHE A 225 14.62 12.67 4.29
CA PHE A 225 13.40 11.90 4.02
C PHE A 225 12.76 11.35 5.29
N PHE A 226 13.26 11.73 6.48
CA PHE A 226 12.78 11.13 7.72
C PHE A 226 11.31 11.42 7.97
N GLN A 227 10.81 12.57 7.58
CA GLN A 227 9.40 12.96 7.75
C GLN A 227 8.46 11.92 7.09
N ASN A 228 8.74 11.50 5.86
CA ASN A 228 7.91 10.54 5.14
C ASN A 228 8.34 9.08 5.38
N CYS A 229 9.65 8.82 5.58
CA CYS A 229 10.13 7.47 5.86
C CYS A 229 9.81 7.01 7.29
N ALA A 230 9.90 7.90 8.27
CA ALA A 230 9.67 7.63 9.70
C ALA A 230 10.40 6.38 10.23
N GLY A 231 11.60 6.08 9.69
CA GLY A 231 12.38 4.89 10.07
C GLY A 231 11.88 3.57 9.45
N TYR A 232 10.93 3.60 8.55
CA TYR A 232 10.24 2.42 7.99
C TYR A 232 11.19 1.30 7.54
N PHE A 233 12.26 1.64 6.80
CA PHE A 233 13.25 0.67 6.33
C PHE A 233 14.24 0.21 7.41
N LYS A 234 14.24 0.82 8.58
CA LYS A 234 15.06 0.41 9.74
C LYS A 234 14.40 -0.69 10.58
N TRP A 235 13.18 -1.08 10.25
CA TRP A 235 12.50 -2.19 10.91
C TRP A 235 12.59 -3.47 10.06
N PRO A 236 12.95 -4.65 10.64
CA PRO A 236 13.39 -4.86 12.04
C PRO A 236 14.90 -4.64 12.27
N ASN A 237 15.65 -4.25 11.23
CA ASN A 237 17.11 -4.07 11.28
C ASN A 237 17.47 -2.57 11.35
N PRO A 238 17.77 -2.01 12.55
CA PRO A 238 18.15 -0.60 12.69
C PRO A 238 19.43 -0.21 11.92
N HIS A 239 20.28 -1.19 11.58
CA HIS A 239 21.53 -0.99 10.87
C HIS A 239 21.38 -1.11 9.34
N TYR A 240 20.17 -1.35 8.82
CA TYR A 240 19.93 -1.35 7.38
C TYR A 240 20.44 -0.05 6.73
N ARG A 241 21.21 -0.17 5.64
CA ARG A 241 21.75 0.98 4.90
C ARG A 241 20.75 1.47 3.86
N CYS A 242 20.34 2.73 3.98
CA CYS A 242 19.30 3.32 3.16
C CYS A 242 19.80 3.99 1.87
N ASP A 243 21.06 3.82 1.46
CA ASP A 243 21.64 4.53 0.31
C ASP A 243 20.79 4.36 -0.97
N GLY A 244 20.38 3.13 -1.29
CA GLY A 244 19.53 2.83 -2.45
C GLY A 244 18.15 3.45 -2.34
N ILE A 245 17.54 3.37 -1.15
CA ILE A 245 16.22 3.95 -0.86
C ILE A 245 16.28 5.48 -0.92
N LYS A 246 17.30 6.09 -0.33
CA LYS A 246 17.48 7.56 -0.41
C LYS A 246 17.61 8.04 -1.85
N SER A 247 18.28 7.27 -2.71
CA SER A 247 18.37 7.58 -4.14
C SER A 247 16.98 7.54 -4.80
N LEU A 248 16.18 6.54 -4.51
CA LEU A 248 14.82 6.40 -5.03
C LEU A 248 13.89 7.52 -4.53
N LEU A 249 13.92 7.82 -3.22
CA LEU A 249 13.13 8.92 -2.66
C LEU A 249 13.54 10.29 -3.21
N ARG A 250 14.83 10.46 -3.53
CA ARG A 250 15.30 11.69 -4.19
C ARG A 250 14.71 11.82 -5.59
N MET A 251 14.71 10.76 -6.40
CA MET A 251 14.10 10.77 -7.73
C MET A 251 12.62 11.16 -7.66
N LEU A 252 11.86 10.61 -6.72
CA LEU A 252 10.45 10.96 -6.52
C LEU A 252 10.26 12.43 -6.13
N ARG A 253 11.05 12.91 -5.18
CA ARG A 253 10.97 14.30 -4.71
C ARG A 253 11.34 15.29 -5.81
N ASP A 254 12.37 14.98 -6.59
CA ASP A 254 12.82 15.86 -7.68
C ASP A 254 11.74 15.92 -8.77
N ALA A 255 11.11 14.79 -9.13
CA ALA A 255 9.98 14.76 -10.07
C ALA A 255 8.74 15.51 -9.54
N ALA A 256 8.41 15.40 -8.26
CA ALA A 256 7.31 16.15 -7.63
C ALA A 256 7.59 17.66 -7.64
N SER A 257 8.83 18.07 -7.40
CA SER A 257 9.25 19.48 -7.43
C SER A 257 9.21 20.05 -8.86
N GLU A 258 9.57 19.26 -9.86
CA GLU A 258 9.49 19.63 -11.26
C GLU A 258 8.04 19.88 -11.68
N LEU A 259 7.13 18.95 -11.37
CA LEU A 259 5.71 19.10 -11.66
C LEU A 259 5.13 20.37 -11.01
N ARG A 260 5.45 20.63 -9.74
CA ARG A 260 4.99 21.84 -9.04
C ARG A 260 5.45 23.11 -9.77
N SER A 261 6.73 23.15 -10.17
CA SER A 261 7.30 24.29 -10.89
C SER A 261 6.66 24.51 -12.26
N ASP A 262 6.27 23.42 -12.93
CA ASP A 262 5.60 23.48 -14.23
C ASP A 262 4.17 24.01 -14.09
N LEU A 263 3.42 23.54 -13.09
CA LEU A 263 2.07 24.02 -12.79
C LEU A 263 2.08 25.52 -12.42
N GLU A 264 3.00 25.96 -11.58
CA GLU A 264 3.12 27.39 -11.24
C GLU A 264 3.45 28.27 -12.45
N ARG A 265 4.25 27.75 -13.40
CA ARG A 265 4.53 28.48 -14.64
C ARG A 265 3.31 28.57 -15.53
N TYR A 266 2.56 27.48 -15.65
CA TYR A 266 1.33 27.42 -16.42
C TYR A 266 0.27 28.40 -15.88
N ASP A 267 0.08 28.43 -14.56
CA ASP A 267 -0.88 29.32 -13.91
C ASP A 267 -0.53 30.80 -14.10
N LYS A 268 0.77 31.15 -14.01
CA LYS A 268 1.26 32.52 -14.24
C LYS A 268 1.06 32.97 -15.70
N GLN A 269 1.19 32.06 -16.66
CA GLN A 269 0.95 32.36 -18.08
C GLN A 269 -0.52 32.60 -18.38
N ASN A 270 -1.43 31.86 -17.73
CA ASN A 270 -2.87 31.97 -17.97
C ASN A 270 -3.57 33.04 -17.10
N ALA A 271 -2.95 33.53 -16.03
CA ALA A 271 -3.48 34.63 -15.21
C ALA A 271 -3.16 36.01 -15.79
N GLY A 272 -2.42 36.09 -16.89
CA GLY A 272 -2.03 37.35 -17.58
C GLY A 272 -2.87 37.68 -18.81
N ASP A 273 -3.82 36.82 -19.18
CA ASP A 273 -4.84 37.03 -20.21
C ASP A 273 -6.20 37.38 -19.58
#